data_2d20e413f8aed6e483cfc1eb84979388
#
_entry.id   2d20e413f8aed6e483cfc1eb84979388
#
_cell.length_a   1.000
_cell.length_b   1.000
_cell.length_c   1.000
_cell.angle_alpha   90.00
_cell.angle_beta   90.00
_cell.angle_gamma   90.00
#
_symmetry.space_group_name_H-M   'P 1'
#
loop_
_entity.id
_entity.type
_entity.pdbx_description
1 polymer ?
#
loop_
_entity_poly.entity_id
_entity_poly.type
_entity_poly.pdbx_seq_one_letter_code
_entity_poly.pdbx_strand_id
1 'polypeptide(L)'
;TTEIYTLSLHDALPILIAEAQMPVEGKDARLVYNFNTEIKAKPTINEDGTVDFHHLDMINHIKEGDVVAEIIPEDTGKDGINIAGAVIKPKPVARKSFKYGRNLEVSEDGLRLISKVTGHVSLEGDKIFVSDEYIIQTDVDTSTGDIEYDGNVKILGCVRAGFSVKATGNISVSGAVEGAIITAGKDVILERGIAGMNKGRITAGGDVIATFIENATVIAGNNLEADAILHSKVVAEGMIDVHGRNGYIIGGNVRASSVISARNIGSAMETVTVLAVGNNPEAVTKINELKTKIASNANDISKLTQVVTLLKQKLEKEGKLDSVKLEYLKKSLENLGILEKQQAECKESYLDLSSKLCEDKDAKIIVNGSIYPGVRLEFGEQVMFIREKNDFCRYVIKGMDITRVNN
;
A
#
# COMPACT_ATOMS: atom_id res chain seq x y z
N THR A 1 52.53 22.34 22.39
CA THR A 1 53.50 23.15 23.20
C THR A 1 54.83 23.09 22.50
N THR A 2 55.31 24.24 21.99
CA THR A 2 56.60 24.37 21.38
C THR A 2 57.60 24.45 22.49
N GLU A 3 58.48 23.45 22.65
CA GLU A 3 59.60 23.54 23.60
C GLU A 3 60.76 24.30 22.95
N ILE A 4 61.06 25.49 23.50
CA ILE A 4 62.14 26.33 23.06
C ILE A 4 63.35 26.09 24.04
N TYR A 5 64.41 25.50 23.51
CA TYR A 5 65.68 25.37 24.28
C TYR A 5 66.60 26.55 23.94
N THR A 6 66.83 27.34 24.91
CA THR A 6 67.79 28.51 24.81
C THR A 6 69.13 28.19 25.47
N LEU A 7 70.21 28.34 24.72
CA LEU A 7 71.54 28.39 25.27
C LEU A 7 71.88 29.86 25.62
N SER A 8 71.98 30.16 26.91
CA SER A 8 72.40 31.50 27.40
C SER A 8 73.89 31.53 27.52
N LEU A 9 74.54 32.28 26.64
CA LEU A 9 75.87 32.79 26.87
C LEU A 9 75.71 34.20 27.44
N HIS A 10 76.55 34.57 28.48
CA HIS A 10 76.48 35.85 29.21
C HIS A 10 76.16 37.00 28.23
N ASP A 11 75.09 37.71 28.46
CA ASP A 11 74.62 38.91 27.74
C ASP A 11 74.16 38.70 26.26
N ALA A 12 73.91 37.46 25.81
CA ALA A 12 73.37 37.22 24.51
C ALA A 12 71.82 36.99 24.55
N LEU A 13 71.08 37.53 23.59
CA LEU A 13 69.68 37.26 23.38
C LEU A 13 69.48 35.74 23.14
N PRO A 14 68.40 35.13 23.65
CA PRO A 14 68.13 33.74 23.40
C PRO A 14 68.01 33.49 21.91
N ILE A 15 68.76 32.51 21.38
CA ILE A 15 68.74 32.11 19.99
C ILE A 15 67.96 30.81 19.90
N LEU A 16 66.96 30.82 19.07
CA LEU A 16 66.20 29.58 18.70
C LEU A 16 67.13 28.69 17.88
N ILE A 17 67.52 27.52 18.41
CA ILE A 17 68.46 26.59 17.75
C ILE A 17 67.72 25.47 17.03
N ALA A 18 66.59 25.02 17.60
CA ALA A 18 65.76 23.98 17.01
C ALA A 18 64.33 24.13 17.49
N GLU A 19 63.37 23.82 16.63
CA GLU A 19 61.96 23.82 16.93
C GLU A 19 61.42 22.47 16.57
N ALA A 20 60.63 21.86 17.48
CA ALA A 20 59.90 20.61 17.22
C ALA A 20 58.57 20.91 16.56
N GLN A 21 58.25 20.17 15.54
CA GLN A 21 56.90 20.20 14.93
C GLN A 21 56.08 19.08 15.56
N MET A 22 55.07 19.45 16.35
CA MET A 22 54.15 18.45 16.94
C MET A 22 53.33 17.75 15.88
N PRO A 23 52.99 16.47 16.06
CA PRO A 23 52.12 15.76 15.14
C PRO A 23 50.73 16.40 15.17
N VAL A 24 50.06 16.40 14.00
CA VAL A 24 48.65 16.76 13.90
C VAL A 24 47.86 15.49 14.19
N GLU A 25 47.09 15.51 15.28
CA GLU A 25 46.28 14.37 15.67
C GLU A 25 45.21 14.08 14.61
N GLY A 26 44.99 12.79 14.35
CA GLY A 26 43.95 12.31 13.44
C GLY A 26 42.55 12.35 14.06
N LYS A 27 41.57 12.01 13.28
CA LYS A 27 40.17 11.87 13.71
C LYS A 27 39.70 10.45 13.44
N ASP A 28 38.96 9.87 14.38
CA ASP A 28 38.36 8.58 14.24
C ASP A 28 37.29 8.60 13.15
N ALA A 29 37.11 7.46 12.45
CA ALA A 29 36.00 7.26 11.54
C ALA A 29 34.65 7.38 12.27
N ARG A 30 33.67 7.98 11.60
CA ARG A 30 32.31 8.17 12.14
C ARG A 30 31.28 7.48 11.25
N LEU A 31 30.31 6.85 11.90
CA LEU A 31 29.12 6.31 11.24
C LEU A 31 27.99 7.33 11.37
N VAL A 32 27.42 7.74 10.25
CA VAL A 32 26.28 8.66 10.15
C VAL A 32 25.09 7.86 9.65
N TYR A 33 23.99 7.91 10.40
CA TYR A 33 22.73 7.28 10.00
C TYR A 33 21.84 8.31 9.32
N ASN A 34 21.25 7.95 8.18
CA ASN A 34 20.32 8.79 7.43
C ASN A 34 18.86 8.54 7.82
N PHE A 35 18.64 7.96 8.99
CA PHE A 35 17.32 7.68 9.56
C PHE A 35 17.32 8.00 11.07
N ASN A 36 16.13 8.10 11.64
CA ASN A 36 15.97 8.37 13.06
C ASN A 36 16.30 7.11 13.88
N THR A 37 17.38 7.14 14.65
CA THR A 37 17.82 6.03 15.52
C THR A 37 17.09 5.98 16.86
N GLU A 38 16.44 7.08 17.28
CA GLU A 38 15.67 7.18 18.52
C GLU A 38 14.20 7.43 18.20
N ILE A 39 13.46 6.37 17.93
CA ILE A 39 12.00 6.45 17.71
C ILE A 39 11.35 6.56 19.09
N LYS A 40 10.81 7.74 19.41
CA LYS A 40 9.96 7.97 20.58
C LYS A 40 8.58 8.37 20.09
N ALA A 41 7.55 7.58 20.47
CA ALA A 41 6.17 7.96 20.27
C ALA A 41 5.92 9.32 20.95
N LYS A 42 5.79 10.38 20.16
CA LYS A 42 5.42 11.71 20.65
C LYS A 42 4.11 12.06 19.97
N PRO A 43 3.00 12.04 20.73
CA PRO A 43 1.73 12.48 20.19
C PRO A 43 1.79 13.96 19.82
N THR A 44 1.16 14.31 18.71
CA THR A 44 1.07 15.69 18.23
C THR A 44 0.02 16.43 19.04
N ILE A 45 0.36 17.63 19.50
CA ILE A 45 -0.60 18.50 20.18
C ILE A 45 -1.19 19.43 19.13
N ASN A 46 -2.50 19.36 18.91
CA ASN A 46 -3.22 20.23 18.00
C ASN A 46 -3.28 21.68 18.51
N GLU A 47 -3.60 22.63 17.63
CA GLU A 47 -3.74 24.05 17.98
C GLU A 47 -4.83 24.32 19.03
N ASP A 48 -5.81 23.44 19.16
CA ASP A 48 -6.91 23.47 20.14
C ASP A 48 -6.54 22.86 21.51
N GLY A 49 -5.29 22.38 21.67
CA GLY A 49 -4.79 21.74 22.89
C GLY A 49 -5.17 20.27 23.05
N THR A 50 -5.84 19.64 22.07
CA THR A 50 -6.11 18.20 22.05
C THR A 50 -4.86 17.44 21.62
N VAL A 51 -4.72 16.21 22.13
CA VAL A 51 -3.59 15.32 21.81
C VAL A 51 -4.01 14.34 20.74
N ASP A 52 -3.32 14.36 19.60
CA ASP A 52 -3.52 13.40 18.52
C ASP A 52 -2.66 12.15 18.75
N PHE A 53 -3.30 11.02 19.04
CA PHE A 53 -2.69 9.72 19.21
C PHE A 53 -2.70 8.88 17.90
N HIS A 54 -3.24 9.41 16.81
CA HIS A 54 -3.31 8.70 15.55
C HIS A 54 -2.03 8.84 14.72
N HIS A 55 -1.32 9.96 14.82
CA HIS A 55 -0.10 10.23 14.04
C HIS A 55 1.13 10.27 14.95
N LEU A 56 1.83 9.13 15.07
CA LEU A 56 2.98 8.98 15.97
C LEU A 56 4.34 8.90 15.25
N ASP A 57 4.39 8.94 13.92
CA ASP A 57 5.61 8.92 13.07
C ASP A 57 6.69 7.91 13.53
N MET A 58 6.26 6.67 13.80
CA MET A 58 7.13 5.63 14.38
C MET A 58 7.90 4.82 13.33
N ILE A 59 7.79 5.13 12.05
CA ILE A 59 8.35 4.31 10.98
C ILE A 59 9.36 5.11 10.16
N ASN A 60 10.59 4.58 10.06
CA ASN A 60 11.60 5.12 9.16
C ASN A 60 11.45 4.48 7.77
N HIS A 61 10.72 5.12 6.88
CA HIS A 61 10.58 4.66 5.50
C HIS A 61 11.87 4.82 4.72
N ILE A 62 12.18 3.83 3.87
CA ILE A 62 13.31 3.86 2.96
C ILE A 62 12.93 3.21 1.64
N LYS A 63 13.47 3.73 0.54
CA LYS A 63 13.26 3.19 -0.81
C LYS A 63 14.45 2.36 -1.27
N GLU A 64 14.21 1.48 -2.22
CA GLU A 64 15.29 0.78 -2.92
C GLU A 64 16.25 1.79 -3.55
N GLY A 65 17.55 1.59 -3.30
CA GLY A 65 18.62 2.48 -3.76
C GLY A 65 18.97 3.62 -2.81
N ASP A 66 18.19 3.88 -1.77
CA ASP A 66 18.50 4.93 -0.80
C ASP A 66 19.69 4.57 0.08
N VAL A 67 20.49 5.60 0.43
CA VAL A 67 21.63 5.47 1.35
C VAL A 67 21.14 5.48 2.79
N VAL A 68 21.28 4.35 3.48
CA VAL A 68 20.84 4.13 4.87
C VAL A 68 21.82 4.70 5.89
N ALA A 69 23.10 4.53 5.64
CA ALA A 69 24.16 5.02 6.51
C ALA A 69 25.45 5.29 5.71
N GLU A 70 26.28 6.20 6.22
CA GLU A 70 27.56 6.57 5.62
C GLU A 70 28.69 6.48 6.66
N ILE A 71 29.87 6.07 6.22
CA ILE A 71 31.09 6.16 7.00
C ILE A 71 31.88 7.38 6.53
N ILE A 72 32.11 8.30 7.44
CA ILE A 72 33.13 9.32 7.26
C ILE A 72 34.46 8.68 7.64
N PRO A 73 35.40 8.50 6.68
CA PRO A 73 36.65 7.78 6.95
C PRO A 73 37.49 8.49 7.99
N GLU A 74 38.37 7.72 8.59
CA GLU A 74 39.36 8.26 9.53
C GLU A 74 40.36 9.20 8.83
N ASP A 75 40.77 10.24 9.56
CA ASP A 75 41.93 11.07 9.20
C ASP A 75 43.10 10.61 10.04
N THR A 76 44.13 10.11 9.41
CA THR A 76 45.33 9.60 10.10
C THR A 76 46.22 10.69 10.70
N GLY A 77 45.88 11.96 10.42
CA GLY A 77 46.70 13.10 10.85
C GLY A 77 48.02 13.25 10.09
N LYS A 78 48.96 13.95 10.65
CA LYS A 78 50.27 14.15 10.06
C LYS A 78 51.36 13.93 11.10
N ASP A 79 52.43 13.28 10.66
CA ASP A 79 53.62 13.06 11.50
C ASP A 79 54.26 14.40 11.91
N GLY A 80 54.72 14.43 13.13
CA GLY A 80 55.56 15.51 13.66
C GLY A 80 57.02 15.12 13.62
N ILE A 81 57.90 16.06 13.94
CA ILE A 81 59.38 15.89 14.03
C ILE A 81 59.86 16.49 15.33
N ASN A 82 60.60 15.74 16.13
CA ASN A 82 61.22 16.26 17.33
C ASN A 82 62.50 17.08 17.00
N ILE A 83 63.05 17.74 18.01
CA ILE A 83 64.24 18.56 17.84
C ILE A 83 65.52 17.78 17.42
N ALA A 84 65.50 16.46 17.57
CA ALA A 84 66.56 15.54 17.12
C ALA A 84 66.33 14.99 15.71
N GLY A 85 65.25 15.41 14.98
CA GLY A 85 64.92 14.97 13.64
C GLY A 85 64.17 13.62 13.60
N ALA A 86 63.79 13.06 14.75
CA ALA A 86 63.03 11.80 14.78
C ALA A 86 61.53 12.06 14.60
N VAL A 87 60.85 11.17 13.83
CA VAL A 87 59.42 11.26 13.54
C VAL A 87 58.58 10.94 14.79
N ILE A 88 57.63 11.82 15.12
CA ILE A 88 56.64 11.62 16.14
C ILE A 88 55.31 11.28 15.43
N LYS A 89 54.80 10.07 15.61
CA LYS A 89 53.52 9.67 15.02
C LYS A 89 52.35 10.17 15.84
N PRO A 90 51.24 10.57 15.18
CA PRO A 90 49.98 10.86 15.87
C PRO A 90 49.42 9.60 16.51
N LYS A 91 48.42 9.76 17.38
CA LYS A 91 47.72 8.64 17.99
C LYS A 91 47.01 7.80 16.91
N PRO A 92 46.98 6.46 17.09
CA PRO A 92 46.25 5.60 16.17
C PRO A 92 44.77 5.95 16.23
N VAL A 93 44.14 6.07 15.06
CA VAL A 93 42.72 6.37 14.91
C VAL A 93 41.90 5.07 14.74
N ALA A 94 40.70 5.12 15.27
CA ALA A 94 39.78 3.99 15.17
C ALA A 94 39.04 3.95 13.79
N ARG A 95 39.00 2.76 13.21
CA ARG A 95 38.20 2.47 12.00
C ARG A 95 36.81 2.03 12.37
N LYS A 96 35.83 2.36 11.53
CA LYS A 96 34.45 1.88 11.65
C LYS A 96 34.12 1.02 10.44
N SER A 97 33.25 0.03 10.67
CA SER A 97 32.67 -0.79 9.61
C SER A 97 31.16 -0.91 9.84
N PHE A 98 30.40 -1.12 8.76
CA PHE A 98 28.98 -1.36 8.88
C PHE A 98 28.70 -2.71 9.53
N LYS A 99 27.74 -2.72 10.49
CA LYS A 99 27.09 -3.94 10.94
C LYS A 99 25.67 -3.92 10.40
N TYR A 100 25.35 -4.84 9.52
CA TYR A 100 24.06 -4.83 8.83
C TYR A 100 23.50 -6.24 8.64
N GLY A 101 22.19 -6.31 8.37
CA GLY A 101 21.44 -7.53 8.12
C GLY A 101 21.11 -7.76 6.66
N ARG A 102 19.93 -8.35 6.42
CA ARG A 102 19.42 -8.62 5.08
C ARG A 102 19.00 -7.32 4.38
N ASN A 103 18.86 -7.38 3.05
CA ASN A 103 18.36 -6.30 2.19
C ASN A 103 19.22 -5.03 2.15
N LEU A 104 20.49 -5.14 2.50
CA LEU A 104 21.45 -4.05 2.48
C LEU A 104 22.69 -4.46 1.70
N GLU A 105 23.31 -3.49 1.04
CA GLU A 105 24.54 -3.64 0.29
C GLU A 105 25.48 -2.50 0.55
N VAL A 106 26.77 -2.81 0.66
CA VAL A 106 27.84 -1.80 0.80
C VAL A 106 28.25 -1.36 -0.60
N SER A 107 28.35 -0.05 -0.82
CA SER A 107 28.85 0.53 -2.06
C SER A 107 30.27 0.09 -2.39
N GLU A 108 30.68 0.20 -3.66
CA GLU A 108 32.01 -0.21 -4.14
C GLU A 108 33.15 0.51 -3.40
N ASP A 109 32.93 1.75 -2.96
CA ASP A 109 33.89 2.53 -2.17
C ASP A 109 33.95 2.12 -0.69
N GLY A 110 33.05 1.24 -0.23
CA GLY A 110 32.97 0.79 1.16
C GLY A 110 32.43 1.83 2.15
N LEU A 111 32.03 3.02 1.67
CA LEU A 111 31.67 4.16 2.52
C LEU A 111 30.18 4.37 2.70
N ARG A 112 29.34 3.71 1.90
CA ARG A 112 27.87 3.85 1.96
C ARG A 112 27.19 2.51 2.11
N LEU A 113 26.13 2.49 2.88
CA LEU A 113 25.24 1.34 3.03
C LEU A 113 23.92 1.66 2.33
N ILE A 114 23.55 0.86 1.33
CA ILE A 114 22.42 1.10 0.41
C ILE A 114 21.33 0.05 0.63
N SER A 115 20.08 0.46 0.59
CA SER A 115 18.95 -0.46 0.65
C SER A 115 18.69 -1.14 -0.69
N LYS A 116 18.45 -2.47 -0.66
CA LYS A 116 18.07 -3.29 -1.84
C LYS A 116 16.55 -3.39 -2.03
N VAL A 117 15.77 -2.93 -1.07
CA VAL A 117 14.31 -3.04 -1.10
C VAL A 117 13.68 -1.77 -0.54
N THR A 118 12.47 -1.49 -1.00
CA THR A 118 11.61 -0.49 -0.36
C THR A 118 11.00 -1.09 0.91
N GLY A 119 11.03 -0.34 2.01
CA GLY A 119 10.52 -0.84 3.29
C GLY A 119 10.81 0.09 4.45
N HIS A 120 11.13 -0.46 5.61
CA HIS A 120 11.56 0.34 6.76
C HIS A 120 12.94 -0.08 7.26
N VAL A 121 13.67 0.90 7.76
CA VAL A 121 14.97 0.69 8.39
C VAL A 121 14.83 0.73 9.91
N SER A 122 15.49 -0.21 10.57
CA SER A 122 15.59 -0.29 12.03
C SER A 122 17.02 -0.51 12.48
N LEU A 123 17.33 -0.04 13.70
CA LEU A 123 18.59 -0.27 14.36
C LEU A 123 18.35 -1.16 15.59
N GLU A 124 18.86 -2.37 15.56
CA GLU A 124 18.81 -3.30 16.70
C GLU A 124 20.21 -3.44 17.30
N GLY A 125 20.43 -2.80 18.44
CA GLY A 125 21.77 -2.63 18.99
C GLY A 125 22.64 -1.79 18.05
N ASP A 126 23.69 -2.43 17.47
CA ASP A 126 24.60 -1.79 16.51
C ASP A 126 24.35 -2.23 15.05
N LYS A 127 23.32 -3.04 14.82
CA LYS A 127 23.08 -3.67 13.53
C LYS A 127 21.90 -3.05 12.81
N ILE A 128 22.10 -2.64 11.55
CA ILE A 128 21.10 -2.02 10.71
C ILE A 128 20.34 -3.12 9.96
N PHE A 129 19.00 -3.05 9.94
CA PHE A 129 18.13 -3.94 9.19
C PHE A 129 17.22 -3.12 8.30
N VAL A 130 16.93 -3.67 7.11
CA VAL A 130 15.83 -3.19 6.26
C VAL A 130 14.89 -4.34 5.98
N SER A 131 13.61 -4.11 6.18
CA SER A 131 12.54 -5.08 5.95
C SER A 131 11.46 -4.47 5.08
N ASP A 132 10.94 -5.28 4.15
CA ASP A 132 9.75 -4.99 3.35
C ASP A 132 8.44 -5.33 4.09
N GLU A 133 8.54 -5.97 5.27
CA GLU A 133 7.42 -6.27 6.15
C GLU A 133 7.57 -5.51 7.47
N TYR A 134 6.58 -4.70 7.81
CA TYR A 134 6.52 -4.01 9.09
C TYR A 134 5.77 -4.86 10.12
N ILE A 135 6.49 -5.34 11.14
CA ILE A 135 5.95 -6.23 12.18
C ILE A 135 5.63 -5.43 13.44
N ILE A 136 4.36 -5.41 13.83
CA ILE A 136 3.85 -4.81 15.06
C ILE A 136 3.63 -5.92 16.08
N GLN A 137 4.40 -5.91 17.17
CA GLN A 137 4.39 -6.95 18.19
C GLN A 137 3.20 -6.83 19.17
N THR A 138 2.60 -5.65 19.25
CA THR A 138 1.54 -5.28 20.18
C THR A 138 0.23 -4.99 19.47
N ASP A 139 -0.79 -4.55 20.22
CA ASP A 139 -2.03 -4.07 19.65
C ASP A 139 -1.82 -2.74 18.91
N VAL A 140 -2.65 -2.49 17.90
CA VAL A 140 -2.79 -1.16 17.30
C VAL A 140 -3.85 -0.40 18.10
N ASP A 141 -3.40 0.54 18.91
CA ASP A 141 -4.18 1.31 19.87
C ASP A 141 -3.58 2.73 20.07
N THR A 142 -3.94 3.40 21.14
CA THR A 142 -3.42 4.74 21.47
C THR A 142 -1.90 4.79 21.67
N SER A 143 -1.23 3.67 21.86
CA SER A 143 0.23 3.60 22.03
C SER A 143 0.98 3.48 20.71
N THR A 144 0.35 2.90 19.69
CA THR A 144 0.91 2.70 18.34
C THR A 144 0.39 3.71 17.34
N GLY A 145 -0.82 4.25 17.54
CA GLY A 145 -1.51 5.13 16.60
C GLY A 145 -1.97 4.42 15.34
N ASP A 146 -2.38 5.20 14.36
CA ASP A 146 -2.72 4.70 13.03
C ASP A 146 -1.46 4.27 12.29
N ILE A 147 -1.58 3.22 11.50
CA ILE A 147 -0.46 2.67 10.73
C ILE A 147 -0.69 2.97 9.25
N GLU A 148 0.26 3.66 8.64
CA GLU A 148 0.35 3.80 7.18
C GLU A 148 1.73 3.36 6.73
N TYR A 149 1.79 2.35 5.85
CA TYR A 149 3.05 1.74 5.44
C TYR A 149 3.09 1.39 3.95
N ASP A 150 4.21 1.71 3.31
CA ASP A 150 4.48 1.33 1.92
C ASP A 150 5.19 -0.02 1.89
N GLY A 151 4.41 -1.09 1.85
CA GLY A 151 4.86 -2.48 1.91
C GLY A 151 3.85 -3.38 2.61
N ASN A 152 4.32 -4.49 3.19
CA ASN A 152 3.49 -5.45 3.92
C ASN A 152 3.47 -5.15 5.43
N VAL A 153 2.32 -5.31 6.05
CA VAL A 153 2.13 -5.08 7.49
C VAL A 153 1.68 -6.38 8.16
N LYS A 154 2.37 -6.76 9.24
CA LYS A 154 2.01 -7.90 10.08
C LYS A 154 1.79 -7.44 11.52
N ILE A 155 0.59 -7.68 12.04
CA ILE A 155 0.19 -7.31 13.40
C ILE A 155 -0.01 -8.59 14.20
N LEU A 156 0.79 -8.80 15.25
CA LEU A 156 0.67 -9.97 16.14
C LEU A 156 -0.43 -9.76 17.19
N GLY A 157 -0.73 -8.51 17.52
CA GLY A 157 -1.80 -8.12 18.43
C GLY A 157 -3.14 -7.91 17.75
N CYS A 158 -4.05 -7.21 18.42
CA CYS A 158 -5.37 -6.80 17.94
C CYS A 158 -5.32 -5.40 17.30
N VAL A 159 -6.32 -5.10 16.45
CA VAL A 159 -6.55 -3.72 16.00
C VAL A 159 -7.79 -3.21 16.70
N ARG A 160 -7.62 -2.18 17.55
CA ARG A 160 -8.68 -1.65 18.39
C ARG A 160 -9.60 -0.69 17.64
N ALA A 161 -10.79 -0.52 18.20
CA ALA A 161 -11.82 0.32 17.60
C ALA A 161 -11.36 1.78 17.43
N GLY A 162 -11.64 2.35 16.27
CA GLY A 162 -11.31 3.73 15.93
C GLY A 162 -9.94 3.92 15.26
N PHE A 163 -9.07 2.91 15.30
CA PHE A 163 -7.77 2.96 14.61
C PHE A 163 -7.84 2.44 13.19
N SER A 164 -6.86 2.86 12.39
CA SER A 164 -6.74 2.46 11.00
C SER A 164 -5.37 1.85 10.68
N VAL A 165 -5.38 0.88 9.77
CA VAL A 165 -4.18 0.27 9.22
C VAL A 165 -4.27 0.31 7.71
N LYS A 166 -3.29 0.98 7.08
CA LYS A 166 -3.20 1.11 5.63
C LYS A 166 -1.84 0.63 5.15
N ALA A 167 -1.85 -0.25 4.17
CA ALA A 167 -0.64 -0.77 3.52
C ALA A 167 -0.81 -0.82 2.00
N THR A 168 0.26 -0.61 1.24
CA THR A 168 0.26 -0.82 -0.21
C THR A 168 0.37 -2.29 -0.59
N GLY A 169 0.94 -3.11 0.29
CA GLY A 169 1.05 -4.57 0.18
C GLY A 169 -0.04 -5.32 0.93
N ASN A 170 0.34 -6.45 1.51
CA ASN A 170 -0.52 -7.32 2.30
C ASN A 170 -0.65 -6.84 3.74
N ILE A 171 -1.80 -7.11 4.37
CA ILE A 171 -2.00 -6.92 5.80
C ILE A 171 -2.37 -8.27 6.43
N SER A 172 -1.61 -8.68 7.44
CA SER A 172 -1.89 -9.87 8.26
C SER A 172 -2.11 -9.47 9.71
N VAL A 173 -3.22 -9.89 10.31
CA VAL A 173 -3.55 -9.62 11.71
C VAL A 173 -3.80 -10.94 12.44
N SER A 174 -2.95 -11.26 13.41
CA SER A 174 -3.10 -12.50 14.23
C SER A 174 -4.12 -12.34 15.36
N GLY A 175 -4.32 -11.13 15.86
CA GLY A 175 -5.36 -10.80 16.83
C GLY A 175 -6.72 -10.54 16.19
N ALA A 176 -7.68 -10.09 16.99
CA ALA A 176 -9.00 -9.67 16.50
C ALA A 176 -8.98 -8.22 16.01
N VAL A 177 -9.81 -7.92 15.00
CA VAL A 177 -10.06 -6.56 14.55
C VAL A 177 -11.39 -6.10 15.14
N GLU A 178 -11.38 -4.99 15.89
CA GLU A 178 -12.54 -4.47 16.60
C GLU A 178 -12.89 -3.08 16.06
N GLY A 179 -13.98 -2.93 15.29
CA GLY A 179 -14.49 -1.62 14.84
C GLY A 179 -13.46 -0.72 14.16
N ALA A 180 -12.43 -1.29 13.57
CA ALA A 180 -11.30 -0.61 12.96
C ALA A 180 -11.39 -0.57 11.42
N ILE A 181 -10.54 0.23 10.79
CA ILE A 181 -10.47 0.36 9.32
C ILE A 181 -9.16 -0.26 8.84
N ILE A 182 -9.28 -1.25 7.94
CA ILE A 182 -8.12 -1.89 7.31
C ILE A 182 -8.19 -1.68 5.80
N THR A 183 -7.11 -1.19 5.21
CA THR A 183 -7.00 -0.96 3.77
C THR A 183 -5.68 -1.53 3.26
N ALA A 184 -5.74 -2.57 2.45
CA ALA A 184 -4.58 -3.18 1.81
C ALA A 184 -4.65 -3.00 0.29
N GLY A 185 -3.51 -2.73 -0.33
CA GLY A 185 -3.40 -2.72 -1.79
C GLY A 185 -3.44 -4.12 -2.41
N LYS A 186 -3.11 -5.15 -1.62
CA LYS A 186 -3.17 -6.56 -1.99
C LYS A 186 -4.11 -7.32 -1.03
N ASP A 187 -3.63 -8.36 -0.37
CA ASP A 187 -4.44 -9.28 0.40
C ASP A 187 -4.57 -8.87 1.87
N VAL A 188 -5.68 -9.26 2.49
CA VAL A 188 -5.93 -9.12 3.93
C VAL A 188 -6.18 -10.48 4.54
N ILE A 189 -5.38 -10.84 5.54
CA ILE A 189 -5.50 -12.09 6.29
C ILE A 189 -5.79 -11.76 7.76
N LEU A 190 -6.95 -12.19 8.25
CA LEU A 190 -7.39 -12.02 9.63
C LEU A 190 -7.52 -13.39 10.28
N GLU A 191 -6.51 -13.82 11.05
CA GLU A 191 -6.51 -15.16 11.68
C GLU A 191 -7.69 -15.37 12.63
N ARG A 192 -8.14 -14.30 13.32
CA ARG A 192 -9.32 -14.36 14.20
C ARG A 192 -10.57 -13.73 13.57
N GLY A 193 -10.41 -12.78 12.62
CA GLY A 193 -11.53 -12.11 11.96
C GLY A 193 -11.84 -10.73 12.53
N ILE A 194 -13.04 -10.21 12.19
CA ILE A 194 -13.47 -8.85 12.53
C ILE A 194 -14.81 -8.83 13.27
N ALA A 195 -14.84 -8.15 14.42
CA ALA A 195 -16.05 -7.66 15.09
C ALA A 195 -16.22 -6.18 14.78
N GLY A 196 -16.95 -5.87 13.72
CA GLY A 196 -16.95 -4.53 13.12
C GLY A 196 -17.72 -3.46 13.91
N MET A 197 -18.60 -3.84 14.84
CA MET A 197 -19.42 -2.90 15.64
C MET A 197 -20.17 -1.86 14.78
N ASN A 198 -20.57 -2.22 13.56
CA ASN A 198 -21.16 -1.36 12.53
C ASN A 198 -20.27 -0.20 12.02
N LYS A 199 -19.01 -0.13 12.44
CA LYS A 199 -18.02 0.87 12.01
C LYS A 199 -16.83 0.25 11.29
N GLY A 200 -16.52 -1.01 11.59
CA GLY A 200 -15.41 -1.74 11.01
C GLY A 200 -15.52 -1.87 9.49
N ARG A 201 -14.42 -1.58 8.82
CA ARG A 201 -14.32 -1.67 7.36
C ARG A 201 -13.00 -2.34 6.96
N ILE A 202 -13.11 -3.30 6.05
CA ILE A 202 -11.96 -3.90 5.39
C ILE A 202 -12.06 -3.63 3.90
N THR A 203 -10.97 -3.18 3.29
CA THR A 203 -10.84 -3.03 1.85
C THR A 203 -9.52 -3.66 1.43
N ALA A 204 -9.58 -4.66 0.57
CA ALA A 204 -8.43 -5.32 -0.03
C ALA A 204 -8.48 -5.16 -1.55
N GLY A 205 -7.35 -4.89 -2.18
CA GLY A 205 -7.22 -4.92 -3.64
C GLY A 205 -7.18 -6.34 -4.20
N GLY A 206 -6.82 -7.34 -3.38
CA GLY A 206 -6.78 -8.77 -3.67
C GLY A 206 -7.79 -9.56 -2.85
N ASP A 207 -7.33 -10.65 -2.25
CA ASP A 207 -8.15 -11.58 -1.49
C ASP A 207 -8.35 -11.13 -0.03
N VAL A 208 -9.47 -11.54 0.56
CA VAL A 208 -9.74 -11.41 2.00
C VAL A 208 -9.94 -12.79 2.60
N ILE A 209 -9.14 -13.14 3.60
CA ILE A 209 -9.27 -14.37 4.36
C ILE A 209 -9.54 -14.01 5.82
N ALA A 210 -10.66 -14.48 6.40
CA ALA A 210 -11.03 -14.17 7.76
C ALA A 210 -11.77 -15.34 8.40
N THR A 211 -11.51 -15.64 9.69
CA THR A 211 -12.26 -16.66 10.41
C THR A 211 -13.72 -16.23 10.58
N PHE A 212 -13.98 -15.01 11.06
CA PHE A 212 -15.35 -14.49 11.11
C PHE A 212 -15.42 -13.02 10.69
N ILE A 213 -16.58 -12.66 10.17
CA ILE A 213 -16.94 -11.30 9.77
C ILE A 213 -18.27 -10.96 10.40
N GLU A 214 -18.27 -10.07 11.39
CA GLU A 214 -19.45 -9.70 12.14
C GLU A 214 -19.66 -8.19 12.17
N ASN A 215 -20.90 -7.73 11.85
CA ASN A 215 -21.30 -6.31 11.87
C ASN A 215 -20.28 -5.38 11.18
N ALA A 216 -19.75 -5.81 10.03
CA ALA A 216 -18.68 -5.14 9.31
C ALA A 216 -19.01 -4.91 7.82
N THR A 217 -18.27 -4.00 7.20
CA THR A 217 -18.26 -3.84 5.74
C THR A 217 -16.93 -4.35 5.20
N VAL A 218 -16.98 -5.35 4.31
CA VAL A 218 -15.80 -5.94 3.69
C VAL A 218 -15.89 -5.86 2.18
N ILE A 219 -14.81 -5.38 1.55
CA ILE A 219 -14.67 -5.27 0.09
C ILE A 219 -13.39 -5.99 -0.30
N ALA A 220 -13.52 -7.05 -1.08
CA ALA A 220 -12.40 -7.79 -1.67
C ALA A 220 -12.36 -7.53 -3.18
N GLY A 221 -11.20 -7.14 -3.69
CA GLY A 221 -10.98 -6.94 -5.12
C GLY A 221 -10.89 -8.24 -5.91
N ASN A 222 -10.80 -9.38 -5.24
CA ASN A 222 -10.82 -10.71 -5.84
C ASN A 222 -11.71 -11.64 -5.00
N ASN A 223 -11.19 -12.63 -4.31
CA ASN A 223 -12.00 -13.61 -3.57
C ASN A 223 -12.11 -13.27 -2.08
N LEU A 224 -13.12 -13.86 -1.45
CA LEU A 224 -13.27 -13.82 0.00
C LEU A 224 -13.49 -15.23 0.55
N GLU A 225 -12.70 -15.60 1.54
CA GLU A 225 -12.84 -16.82 2.30
C GLU A 225 -13.15 -16.51 3.77
N ALA A 226 -14.15 -17.20 4.34
CA ALA A 226 -14.50 -17.04 5.75
C ALA A 226 -15.11 -18.32 6.32
N ASP A 227 -15.06 -18.46 7.67
CA ASP A 227 -15.82 -19.52 8.36
C ASP A 227 -17.24 -19.06 8.69
N ALA A 228 -17.45 -17.75 8.89
CA ALA A 228 -18.75 -17.20 9.22
C ALA A 228 -18.89 -15.74 8.80
N ILE A 229 -20.07 -15.39 8.27
CA ILE A 229 -20.48 -14.01 7.95
C ILE A 229 -21.79 -13.71 8.66
N LEU A 230 -21.77 -12.71 9.56
CA LEU A 230 -22.90 -12.33 10.39
C LEU A 230 -23.23 -10.85 10.22
N HIS A 231 -24.47 -10.52 9.90
CA HIS A 231 -25.00 -9.16 9.85
C HIS A 231 -24.09 -8.13 9.15
N SER A 232 -23.40 -8.57 8.09
CA SER A 232 -22.33 -7.81 7.46
C SER A 232 -22.68 -7.49 6.00
N LYS A 233 -22.06 -6.40 5.49
CA LYS A 233 -22.06 -6.05 4.08
C LYS A 233 -20.75 -6.53 3.46
N VAL A 234 -20.81 -7.57 2.63
CA VAL A 234 -19.64 -8.18 2.03
C VAL A 234 -19.75 -8.11 0.51
N VAL A 235 -18.70 -7.64 -0.15
CA VAL A 235 -18.61 -7.58 -1.62
C VAL A 235 -17.28 -8.19 -2.04
N ALA A 236 -17.30 -9.14 -2.96
CA ALA A 236 -16.13 -9.68 -3.63
C ALA A 236 -16.29 -9.56 -5.15
N GLU A 237 -15.23 -9.10 -5.84
CA GLU A 237 -15.21 -9.05 -7.30
C GLU A 237 -14.99 -10.44 -7.92
N GLY A 238 -14.60 -11.43 -7.15
CA GLY A 238 -14.49 -12.85 -7.51
C GLY A 238 -15.58 -13.70 -6.88
N MET A 239 -15.17 -14.70 -6.11
CA MET A 239 -16.04 -15.63 -5.41
C MET A 239 -16.03 -15.40 -3.88
N ILE A 240 -17.09 -15.85 -3.21
CA ILE A 240 -17.18 -15.90 -1.75
C ILE A 240 -17.36 -17.36 -1.34
N ASP A 241 -16.42 -17.88 -0.55
CA ASP A 241 -16.49 -19.23 0.01
C ASP A 241 -16.53 -19.20 1.53
N VAL A 242 -17.63 -19.70 2.09
CA VAL A 242 -17.84 -19.78 3.55
C VAL A 242 -17.89 -21.24 3.97
N HIS A 243 -16.73 -21.74 4.40
CA HIS A 243 -16.54 -23.17 4.57
C HIS A 243 -16.40 -23.57 6.05
N GLY A 244 -15.81 -23.19 6.94
CA GLY A 244 -15.62 -23.58 8.34
C GLY A 244 -16.50 -24.71 8.89
N ARG A 245 -16.34 -25.06 10.14
CA ARG A 245 -17.06 -26.17 10.78
C ARG A 245 -18.59 -26.05 10.64
N ASN A 246 -19.11 -24.83 10.72
CA ASN A 246 -20.53 -24.53 10.56
C ASN A 246 -20.83 -23.77 9.26
N GLY A 247 -19.88 -23.08 8.68
CA GLY A 247 -19.91 -22.41 7.38
C GLY A 247 -21.20 -21.62 7.12
N TYR A 248 -21.50 -20.57 7.93
CA TYR A 248 -22.80 -19.92 7.83
C TYR A 248 -22.75 -18.45 7.39
N ILE A 249 -23.76 -18.05 6.62
CA ILE A 249 -24.06 -16.67 6.27
C ILE A 249 -25.41 -16.33 6.88
N ILE A 250 -25.47 -15.43 7.86
CA ILE A 250 -26.70 -15.04 8.55
C ILE A 250 -26.82 -13.52 8.59
N GLY A 251 -27.87 -12.99 7.99
CA GLY A 251 -28.16 -11.56 7.96
C GLY A 251 -27.20 -10.76 7.07
N GLY A 252 -27.58 -9.52 6.78
CA GLY A 252 -26.78 -8.61 5.98
C GLY A 252 -26.92 -8.81 4.47
N ASN A 253 -25.94 -8.31 3.71
CA ASN A 253 -25.92 -8.34 2.25
C ASN A 253 -24.55 -8.83 1.76
N VAL A 254 -24.54 -9.98 1.09
CA VAL A 254 -23.35 -10.63 0.59
C VAL A 254 -23.43 -10.72 -0.94
N ARG A 255 -22.45 -10.13 -1.62
CA ARG A 255 -22.40 -10.05 -3.09
C ARG A 255 -21.09 -10.62 -3.61
N ALA A 256 -21.17 -11.49 -4.60
CA ALA A 256 -20.03 -11.99 -5.37
C ALA A 256 -20.30 -11.82 -6.88
N SER A 257 -19.25 -11.62 -7.67
CA SER A 257 -19.42 -11.56 -9.12
C SER A 257 -19.71 -12.94 -9.73
N SER A 258 -19.19 -14.02 -9.15
CA SER A 258 -19.35 -15.36 -9.75
C SER A 258 -20.08 -16.34 -8.84
N VAL A 259 -19.51 -16.70 -7.70
CA VAL A 259 -20.01 -17.79 -6.86
C VAL A 259 -20.12 -17.36 -5.42
N ILE A 260 -21.23 -17.68 -4.77
CA ILE A 260 -21.32 -17.72 -3.31
C ILE A 260 -21.50 -19.17 -2.91
N SER A 261 -20.57 -19.72 -2.14
CA SER A 261 -20.60 -21.05 -1.58
C SER A 261 -20.69 -20.96 -0.06
N ALA A 262 -21.64 -21.62 0.56
CA ALA A 262 -21.76 -21.71 2.00
C ALA A 262 -22.36 -23.04 2.44
N ARG A 263 -22.08 -23.45 3.67
CA ARG A 263 -22.73 -24.62 4.24
C ARG A 263 -24.16 -24.29 4.64
N ASN A 264 -24.36 -23.23 5.43
CA ASN A 264 -25.67 -22.81 5.89
C ASN A 264 -25.93 -21.36 5.55
N ILE A 265 -27.13 -21.05 5.04
CA ILE A 265 -27.54 -19.72 4.63
C ILE A 265 -28.86 -19.36 5.31
N GLY A 266 -28.87 -18.23 6.01
CA GLY A 266 -29.98 -17.79 6.85
C GLY A 266 -30.02 -18.54 8.19
N SER A 267 -31.11 -18.41 8.90
CA SER A 267 -31.34 -19.03 10.19
C SER A 267 -32.79 -19.49 10.36
N ALA A 268 -33.04 -20.38 11.30
CA ALA A 268 -34.39 -20.80 11.64
C ALA A 268 -35.31 -19.68 12.18
N MET A 269 -34.69 -18.52 12.55
CA MET A 269 -35.40 -17.30 12.95
C MET A 269 -35.79 -16.42 11.76
N GLU A 270 -35.65 -16.90 10.53
CA GLU A 270 -35.95 -16.17 9.31
C GLU A 270 -35.21 -14.81 9.20
N THR A 271 -33.97 -14.77 9.64
CA THR A 271 -33.13 -13.56 9.58
C THR A 271 -32.98 -13.12 8.14
N VAL A 272 -33.36 -11.88 7.84
CA VAL A 272 -33.26 -11.30 6.49
C VAL A 272 -31.81 -11.35 6.01
N THR A 273 -31.56 -12.16 5.00
CA THR A 273 -30.23 -12.39 4.42
C THR A 273 -30.31 -12.20 2.90
N VAL A 274 -29.52 -11.30 2.36
CA VAL A 274 -29.51 -11.03 0.91
C VAL A 274 -28.22 -11.58 0.32
N LEU A 275 -28.35 -12.48 -0.65
CA LEU A 275 -27.23 -13.00 -1.43
C LEU A 275 -27.39 -12.56 -2.88
N ALA A 276 -26.40 -11.87 -3.40
CA ALA A 276 -26.40 -11.40 -4.77
C ALA A 276 -25.21 -11.98 -5.53
N VAL A 277 -25.46 -12.58 -6.69
CA VAL A 277 -24.40 -13.07 -7.58
C VAL A 277 -24.59 -12.54 -8.99
N GLY A 278 -23.49 -12.47 -9.73
CA GLY A 278 -23.44 -11.91 -11.07
C GLY A 278 -22.97 -10.45 -11.07
N ASN A 279 -22.88 -9.91 -12.26
CA ASN A 279 -22.31 -8.58 -12.47
C ASN A 279 -23.05 -7.51 -11.66
N ASN A 280 -22.27 -6.62 -11.05
CA ASN A 280 -22.83 -5.47 -10.33
C ASN A 280 -23.58 -4.57 -11.36
N PRO A 281 -24.89 -4.27 -11.17
CA PRO A 281 -25.63 -3.40 -12.06
C PRO A 281 -24.98 -2.03 -12.26
N GLU A 282 -24.36 -1.48 -11.22
CA GLU A 282 -23.61 -0.21 -11.29
C GLU A 282 -22.38 -0.32 -12.21
N ALA A 283 -21.65 -1.46 -12.15
CA ALA A 283 -20.53 -1.72 -13.04
C ALA A 283 -20.98 -1.86 -14.49
N VAL A 284 -22.07 -2.56 -14.73
CA VAL A 284 -22.66 -2.70 -16.08
C VAL A 284 -23.10 -1.34 -16.62
N THR A 285 -23.76 -0.52 -15.81
CA THR A 285 -24.16 0.84 -16.20
C THR A 285 -22.95 1.69 -16.56
N LYS A 286 -21.91 1.67 -15.72
CA LYS A 286 -20.68 2.42 -15.93
C LYS A 286 -19.92 1.97 -17.19
N ILE A 287 -19.92 0.68 -17.49
CA ILE A 287 -19.36 0.14 -18.74
C ILE A 287 -20.13 0.68 -19.96
N ASN A 288 -21.45 0.73 -19.90
CA ASN A 288 -22.27 1.27 -20.98
C ASN A 288 -22.06 2.77 -21.18
N GLU A 289 -21.90 3.54 -20.09
CA GLU A 289 -21.54 4.95 -20.16
C GLU A 289 -20.15 5.14 -20.77
N LEU A 290 -19.16 4.34 -20.39
CA LEU A 290 -17.81 4.38 -20.97
C LEU A 290 -17.83 4.04 -22.46
N LYS A 291 -18.58 3.01 -22.87
CA LYS A 291 -18.77 2.68 -24.31
C LYS A 291 -19.32 3.87 -25.09
N THR A 292 -20.33 4.53 -24.54
CA THR A 292 -20.95 5.71 -25.18
C THR A 292 -19.96 6.87 -25.28
N LYS A 293 -19.19 7.14 -24.23
CA LYS A 293 -18.13 8.17 -24.23
C LYS A 293 -17.02 7.87 -25.23
N ILE A 294 -16.56 6.62 -25.29
CA ILE A 294 -15.53 6.18 -26.24
C ILE A 294 -16.01 6.39 -27.69
N ALA A 295 -17.28 6.04 -27.98
CA ALA A 295 -17.86 6.24 -29.31
C ALA A 295 -18.01 7.73 -29.66
N SER A 296 -18.46 8.56 -28.73
CA SER A 296 -18.57 10.01 -28.91
C SER A 296 -17.19 10.63 -29.16
N ASN A 297 -16.21 10.36 -28.30
CA ASN A 297 -14.85 10.88 -28.43
C ASN A 297 -14.22 10.46 -29.77
N ALA A 298 -14.42 9.20 -30.19
CA ALA A 298 -13.92 8.73 -31.49
C ALA A 298 -14.50 9.51 -32.68
N ASN A 299 -15.79 9.84 -32.62
CA ASN A 299 -16.45 10.63 -33.64
C ASN A 299 -15.92 12.09 -33.68
N ASP A 300 -15.72 12.70 -32.52
CA ASP A 300 -15.22 14.06 -32.40
C ASP A 300 -13.74 14.16 -32.80
N ILE A 301 -12.92 13.18 -32.43
CA ILE A 301 -11.52 13.04 -32.90
C ILE A 301 -11.51 12.93 -34.44
N SER A 302 -12.36 12.11 -35.04
CA SER A 302 -12.43 11.95 -36.49
C SER A 302 -12.76 13.27 -37.17
N LYS A 303 -13.76 14.01 -36.68
CA LYS A 303 -14.14 15.33 -37.24
C LYS A 303 -13.01 16.35 -37.12
N LEU A 304 -12.39 16.47 -35.94
CA LEU A 304 -11.27 17.40 -35.73
C LEU A 304 -10.06 17.03 -36.58
N THR A 305 -9.76 15.75 -36.73
CA THR A 305 -8.65 15.29 -37.57
C THR A 305 -8.89 15.67 -39.05
N GLN A 306 -10.11 15.53 -39.55
CA GLN A 306 -10.47 16.00 -40.91
C GLN A 306 -10.25 17.51 -41.10
N VAL A 307 -10.71 18.29 -40.10
CA VAL A 307 -10.52 19.77 -40.14
C VAL A 307 -9.05 20.15 -40.07
N VAL A 308 -8.27 19.55 -39.17
CA VAL A 308 -6.82 19.77 -39.05
C VAL A 308 -6.09 19.41 -40.33
N THR A 309 -6.46 18.27 -40.94
CA THR A 309 -5.84 17.79 -42.21
C THR A 309 -6.14 18.78 -43.36
N LEU A 310 -7.38 19.23 -43.50
CA LEU A 310 -7.75 20.23 -44.52
C LEU A 310 -7.03 21.56 -44.33
N LEU A 311 -6.91 22.04 -43.10
CA LEU A 311 -6.19 23.29 -42.82
C LEU A 311 -4.68 23.16 -43.04
N LYS A 312 -4.07 22.02 -42.72
CA LYS A 312 -2.66 21.76 -43.03
C LYS A 312 -2.38 21.70 -44.53
N GLN A 313 -3.21 20.97 -45.29
CA GLN A 313 -3.10 20.91 -46.74
C GLN A 313 -3.24 22.28 -47.40
N LYS A 314 -4.10 23.14 -46.83
CA LYS A 314 -4.29 24.51 -47.34
C LYS A 314 -3.09 25.40 -47.02
N LEU A 315 -2.48 25.23 -45.85
CA LEU A 315 -1.23 25.89 -45.48
C LEU A 315 -0.06 25.50 -46.41
N GLU A 316 0.03 24.21 -46.77
CA GLU A 316 1.06 23.71 -47.69
C GLU A 316 0.90 24.20 -49.10
N LYS A 317 -0.35 24.33 -49.59
CA LYS A 317 -0.64 24.80 -50.98
C LYS A 317 -0.55 26.30 -51.15
N GLU A 318 -1.00 27.09 -50.20
CA GLU A 318 -1.12 28.55 -50.27
C GLU A 318 0.04 29.30 -49.59
N GLY A 319 0.91 28.58 -48.86
CA GLY A 319 2.09 29.13 -48.15
C GLY A 319 1.78 30.09 -47.00
N LYS A 320 0.53 30.55 -46.85
CA LYS A 320 0.05 31.44 -45.76
C LYS A 320 -1.41 31.10 -45.42
N LEU A 321 -1.73 31.03 -44.13
CA LEU A 321 -3.09 31.01 -43.62
C LEU A 321 -3.42 32.36 -42.96
N ASP A 322 -4.66 32.79 -43.07
CA ASP A 322 -5.18 33.94 -42.36
C ASP A 322 -5.02 33.75 -40.83
N SER A 323 -4.74 34.82 -40.08
CA SER A 323 -4.46 34.76 -38.65
C SER A 323 -5.55 34.03 -37.85
N VAL A 324 -6.82 34.20 -38.22
CA VAL A 324 -7.97 33.54 -37.61
C VAL A 324 -7.93 32.00 -37.83
N LYS A 325 -7.57 31.57 -39.05
CA LYS A 325 -7.47 30.14 -39.38
C LYS A 325 -6.27 29.47 -38.71
N LEU A 326 -5.21 30.23 -38.47
CA LEU A 326 -4.01 29.75 -37.77
C LEU A 326 -4.28 29.54 -36.28
N GLU A 327 -5.04 30.46 -35.66
CA GLU A 327 -5.50 30.33 -34.29
C GLU A 327 -6.48 29.16 -34.13
N TYR A 328 -7.40 29.01 -35.10
CA TYR A 328 -8.33 27.86 -35.10
C TYR A 328 -7.60 26.54 -35.28
N LEU A 329 -6.55 26.45 -36.10
CA LEU A 329 -5.72 25.26 -36.24
C LEU A 329 -5.00 24.89 -34.92
N LYS A 330 -4.43 25.90 -34.21
CA LYS A 330 -3.80 25.66 -32.90
C LYS A 330 -4.78 25.12 -31.87
N LYS A 331 -5.94 25.78 -31.71
CA LYS A 331 -7.00 25.32 -30.81
C LYS A 331 -7.52 23.94 -31.16
N SER A 332 -7.63 23.61 -32.44
CA SER A 332 -8.07 22.29 -32.91
C SER A 332 -7.04 21.20 -32.57
N LEU A 333 -5.74 21.50 -32.67
CA LEU A 333 -4.67 20.57 -32.29
C LEU A 333 -4.62 20.38 -30.80
N GLU A 334 -4.78 21.41 -29.97
CA GLU A 334 -4.85 21.30 -28.52
C GLU A 334 -6.04 20.46 -28.10
N ASN A 335 -7.23 20.72 -28.63
CA ASN A 335 -8.43 19.94 -28.32
C ASN A 335 -8.30 18.50 -28.77
N LEU A 336 -7.64 18.22 -29.90
CA LEU A 336 -7.40 16.86 -30.38
C LEU A 336 -6.51 16.09 -29.40
N GLY A 337 -5.43 16.69 -28.89
CA GLY A 337 -4.58 16.08 -27.87
C GLY A 337 -5.31 15.79 -26.56
N ILE A 338 -6.20 16.70 -26.11
CA ILE A 338 -7.02 16.50 -24.91
C ILE A 338 -7.99 15.34 -25.11
N LEU A 339 -8.69 15.28 -26.26
CA LEU A 339 -9.65 14.21 -26.57
C LEU A 339 -8.98 12.85 -26.73
N GLU A 340 -7.80 12.78 -27.35
CA GLU A 340 -7.02 11.56 -27.48
C GLU A 340 -6.61 11.01 -26.10
N LYS A 341 -6.17 11.90 -25.19
CA LYS A 341 -5.84 11.50 -23.80
C LYS A 341 -7.07 11.00 -23.07
N GLN A 342 -8.19 11.71 -23.13
CA GLN A 342 -9.45 11.28 -22.52
C GLN A 342 -9.95 9.95 -23.09
N GLN A 343 -9.76 9.72 -24.39
CA GLN A 343 -10.13 8.46 -25.02
C GLN A 343 -9.27 7.31 -24.53
N ALA A 344 -7.96 7.52 -24.33
CA ALA A 344 -7.06 6.53 -23.79
C ALA A 344 -7.45 6.14 -22.35
N GLU A 345 -7.70 7.13 -21.48
CA GLU A 345 -8.16 6.95 -20.10
C GLU A 345 -9.51 6.19 -20.03
N CYS A 346 -10.46 6.56 -20.90
CA CYS A 346 -11.75 5.85 -20.98
C CYS A 346 -11.61 4.41 -21.46
N LYS A 347 -10.72 4.15 -22.43
CA LYS A 347 -10.44 2.78 -22.91
C LYS A 347 -9.78 1.91 -21.85
N GLU A 348 -8.81 2.45 -21.13
CA GLU A 348 -8.15 1.74 -20.02
C GLU A 348 -9.16 1.38 -18.92
N SER A 349 -9.97 2.36 -18.49
CA SER A 349 -11.03 2.12 -17.50
C SER A 349 -12.08 1.11 -17.99
N TYR A 350 -12.42 1.13 -19.29
CA TYR A 350 -13.33 0.15 -19.90
C TYR A 350 -12.75 -1.26 -19.89
N LEU A 351 -11.46 -1.41 -20.24
CA LEU A 351 -10.79 -2.72 -20.25
C LEU A 351 -10.69 -3.30 -18.85
N ASP A 352 -10.30 -2.48 -17.85
CA ASP A 352 -10.24 -2.91 -16.46
C ASP A 352 -11.60 -3.38 -15.95
N LEU A 353 -12.66 -2.58 -16.12
CA LEU A 353 -14.00 -2.95 -15.68
C LEU A 353 -14.58 -4.15 -16.48
N SER A 354 -14.31 -4.23 -17.78
CA SER A 354 -14.83 -5.33 -18.60
C SER A 354 -14.14 -6.67 -18.34
N SER A 355 -12.86 -6.65 -17.93
CA SER A 355 -12.13 -7.87 -17.56
C SER A 355 -12.65 -8.50 -16.27
N LYS A 356 -13.31 -7.71 -15.42
CA LYS A 356 -13.90 -8.14 -14.14
C LYS A 356 -15.35 -8.63 -14.28
N LEU A 357 -15.95 -8.50 -15.47
CA LEU A 357 -17.30 -9.02 -15.73
C LEU A 357 -17.24 -10.53 -15.95
N CYS A 358 -17.98 -11.27 -15.12
CA CYS A 358 -18.24 -12.69 -15.36
C CYS A 358 -19.32 -12.89 -16.43
N GLU A 359 -19.27 -14.01 -17.16
CA GLU A 359 -20.43 -14.43 -17.95
C GLU A 359 -21.55 -14.82 -16.99
N ASP A 360 -22.78 -14.34 -17.20
CA ASP A 360 -23.96 -14.63 -16.34
C ASP A 360 -24.21 -16.13 -16.16
N LYS A 361 -23.71 -16.97 -17.07
CA LYS A 361 -23.84 -18.44 -17.02
C LYS A 361 -23.04 -19.09 -15.87
N ASP A 362 -22.01 -18.41 -15.35
CA ASP A 362 -21.15 -18.93 -14.28
C ASP A 362 -21.65 -18.54 -12.89
N ALA A 363 -22.58 -17.58 -12.81
CA ALA A 363 -23.16 -17.12 -11.56
C ALA A 363 -23.95 -18.22 -10.86
N LYS A 364 -23.59 -18.58 -9.64
CA LYS A 364 -24.30 -19.62 -8.87
C LYS A 364 -24.16 -19.39 -7.36
N ILE A 365 -25.18 -19.84 -6.64
CA ILE A 365 -25.17 -19.94 -5.17
C ILE A 365 -25.22 -21.41 -4.80
N ILE A 366 -24.20 -21.87 -4.06
CA ILE A 366 -24.03 -23.28 -3.67
C ILE A 366 -24.32 -23.42 -2.18
N VAL A 367 -25.24 -24.32 -1.84
CA VAL A 367 -25.62 -24.61 -0.45
C VAL A 367 -25.17 -26.03 -0.13
N ASN A 368 -24.10 -26.18 0.62
CA ASN A 368 -23.53 -27.47 1.02
C ASN A 368 -24.16 -28.05 2.30
N GLY A 369 -25.18 -27.43 2.83
CA GLY A 369 -26.01 -27.87 3.97
C GLY A 369 -27.41 -27.34 3.81
N SER A 370 -27.83 -26.34 4.60
CA SER A 370 -29.22 -25.85 4.61
C SER A 370 -29.34 -24.38 4.23
N ILE A 371 -30.38 -24.03 3.48
CA ILE A 371 -30.83 -22.65 3.30
C ILE A 371 -32.22 -22.49 3.92
N TYR A 372 -32.40 -21.39 4.67
CA TYR A 372 -33.60 -21.16 5.46
C TYR A 372 -34.52 -20.10 4.85
N PRO A 373 -35.80 -20.06 5.25
CA PRO A 373 -36.72 -18.97 4.89
C PRO A 373 -36.15 -17.60 5.35
N GLY A 374 -36.61 -16.51 4.73
CA GLY A 374 -36.11 -15.17 4.95
C GLY A 374 -34.87 -14.81 4.11
N VAL A 375 -34.33 -15.77 3.35
CA VAL A 375 -33.22 -15.50 2.43
C VAL A 375 -33.77 -15.01 1.10
N ARG A 376 -33.14 -13.93 0.58
CA ARG A 376 -33.38 -13.37 -0.74
C ARG A 376 -32.16 -13.61 -1.62
N LEU A 377 -32.37 -14.25 -2.76
CA LEU A 377 -31.36 -14.50 -3.77
C LEU A 377 -31.53 -13.51 -4.91
N GLU A 378 -30.44 -12.89 -5.35
CA GLU A 378 -30.40 -11.95 -6.47
C GLU A 378 -29.40 -12.45 -7.51
N PHE A 379 -29.82 -12.52 -8.78
CA PHE A 379 -28.95 -12.82 -9.92
C PHE A 379 -29.14 -11.71 -10.95
N GLY A 380 -28.28 -10.71 -10.90
CA GLY A 380 -28.46 -9.48 -11.66
C GLY A 380 -29.79 -8.79 -11.30
N GLU A 381 -30.74 -8.77 -12.23
CA GLU A 381 -32.08 -8.19 -12.03
C GLU A 381 -33.11 -9.20 -11.49
N GLN A 382 -32.79 -10.49 -11.51
CA GLN A 382 -33.72 -11.55 -11.08
C GLN A 382 -33.67 -11.74 -9.56
N VAL A 383 -34.81 -11.90 -8.92
CA VAL A 383 -34.95 -12.04 -7.48
C VAL A 383 -35.79 -13.25 -7.12
N MET A 384 -35.31 -14.07 -6.19
CA MET A 384 -36.04 -15.19 -5.61
C MET A 384 -36.05 -15.12 -4.10
N PHE A 385 -37.19 -15.35 -3.47
CA PHE A 385 -37.31 -15.46 -2.02
C PHE A 385 -37.42 -16.94 -1.62
N ILE A 386 -36.58 -17.35 -0.65
CA ILE A 386 -36.66 -18.69 -0.08
C ILE A 386 -37.78 -18.72 0.92
N ARG A 387 -38.82 -19.56 0.66
CA ARG A 387 -40.01 -19.67 1.50
C ARG A 387 -39.99 -20.92 2.39
N GLU A 388 -39.22 -21.93 2.00
CA GLU A 388 -39.09 -23.20 2.69
C GLU A 388 -37.63 -23.57 2.87
N LYS A 389 -37.31 -24.32 3.92
CA LYS A 389 -35.98 -24.85 4.14
C LYS A 389 -35.64 -25.83 3.00
N ASN A 390 -34.46 -25.65 2.41
CA ASN A 390 -33.91 -26.54 1.41
C ASN A 390 -32.50 -26.98 1.82
N ASP A 391 -32.20 -28.23 1.53
CA ASP A 391 -30.90 -28.82 1.88
C ASP A 391 -30.13 -29.24 0.61
N PHE A 392 -28.81 -29.16 0.63
CA PHE A 392 -27.92 -29.66 -0.42
C PHE A 392 -28.31 -29.27 -1.84
N CYS A 393 -28.39 -27.99 -2.13
CA CYS A 393 -28.87 -27.47 -3.40
C CYS A 393 -28.00 -26.37 -3.95
N ARG A 394 -28.14 -26.08 -5.22
CA ARG A 394 -27.56 -24.92 -5.89
C ARG A 394 -28.63 -24.14 -6.64
N TYR A 395 -28.44 -22.84 -6.70
CA TYR A 395 -29.27 -21.92 -7.47
C TYR A 395 -28.48 -21.39 -8.64
N VAL A 396 -29.06 -21.40 -9.81
CA VAL A 396 -28.47 -20.94 -11.07
C VAL A 396 -29.53 -20.25 -11.92
N ILE A 397 -29.14 -19.41 -12.85
CA ILE A 397 -30.06 -18.89 -13.88
C ILE A 397 -30.21 -19.94 -14.96
N LYS A 398 -31.46 -20.25 -15.30
CA LYS A 398 -31.84 -20.99 -16.51
C LYS A 398 -32.88 -20.20 -17.31
N GLY A 399 -32.42 -19.64 -18.44
CA GLY A 399 -33.24 -18.69 -19.20
C GLY A 399 -33.41 -17.38 -18.46
N MET A 400 -34.64 -17.02 -18.09
CA MET A 400 -34.93 -15.78 -17.34
C MET A 400 -35.24 -16.02 -15.84
N ASP A 401 -35.20 -17.27 -15.38
CA ASP A 401 -35.61 -17.61 -14.02
C ASP A 401 -34.47 -18.21 -13.19
N ILE A 402 -34.49 -17.90 -11.90
CA ILE A 402 -33.63 -18.57 -10.92
C ILE A 402 -34.18 -19.97 -10.66
N THR A 403 -33.36 -20.97 -10.92
CA THR A 403 -33.78 -22.37 -10.79
C THR A 403 -32.94 -23.07 -9.73
N ARG A 404 -33.63 -23.81 -8.84
CA ARG A 404 -32.99 -24.73 -7.92
C ARG A 404 -32.56 -25.99 -8.67
N VAL A 405 -31.34 -26.43 -8.44
CA VAL A 405 -30.80 -27.70 -8.91
C VAL A 405 -30.28 -28.46 -7.71
N ASN A 406 -30.58 -29.71 -7.57
CA ASN A 406 -30.00 -30.56 -6.53
C ASN A 406 -28.54 -30.86 -6.88
N ASN A 407 -27.67 -30.89 -5.87
CA ASN A 407 -26.24 -31.24 -6.04
C ASN A 407 -26.10 -32.72 -6.37
#